data_234b84ae7decd6125f4eb40cd2e57bfe
#
_entry.id   234b84ae7decd6125f4eb40cd2e57bfe
#
_cell.length_a   1.000
_cell.length_b   1.000
_cell.length_c   1.000
_cell.angle_alpha   90.00
_cell.angle_beta   90.00
_cell.angle_gamma   90.00
#
_symmetry.space_group_name_H-M   'P 1'
#
loop_
_entity.id
_entity.type
_entity.pdbx_description
1 polymer ?
#
loop_
_entity_poly.entity_id
_entity_poly.type
_entity_poly.pdbx_seq_one_letter_code
_entity_poly.pdbx_strand_id
1 'polypeptide(L)'
;YVYLDLLYHGRLLQANEQNEEAIQWFEKAIKADTSHEHPEIIKETSTAYEKLQNYPEAIHLYLLYLDELNGKAEISDRFLLGRLYYMAAGSNTANELEKKSYLKKADEIFAEISQRVPDNYLGYFWRARTNAMADSESTEGLAKPYYESALALLETKADASKSLIIECESYLGYYYFLKKDYEQSKVYWNKILQLDPENVIAKQALRGL
;
A
#
# COMPACT_ATOMS: atom_id res chain seq x y z
N TYR A 1 -27.41 -2.31 -23.98
CA TYR A 1 -27.11 -1.76 -22.61
C TYR A 1 -27.19 -2.82 -21.52
N VAL A 2 -27.22 -4.11 -21.86
CA VAL A 2 -27.34 -5.21 -20.88
C VAL A 2 -26.21 -5.19 -19.82
N TYR A 3 -24.97 -4.85 -20.22
CA TYR A 3 -23.84 -4.78 -19.29
C TYR A 3 -24.01 -3.71 -18.21
N LEU A 4 -24.62 -2.56 -18.54
CA LEU A 4 -24.87 -1.49 -17.54
C LEU A 4 -25.83 -1.93 -16.44
N ASP A 5 -26.90 -2.65 -16.78
CA ASP A 5 -27.87 -3.15 -15.81
C ASP A 5 -27.19 -4.14 -14.85
N LEU A 6 -26.34 -5.02 -15.39
CA LEU A 6 -25.55 -5.97 -14.62
C LEU A 6 -24.53 -5.26 -13.72
N LEU A 7 -23.83 -4.26 -14.26
CA LEU A 7 -22.85 -3.45 -13.51
C LEU A 7 -23.52 -2.71 -12.35
N TYR A 8 -24.62 -2.00 -12.60
CA TYR A 8 -25.32 -1.25 -11.54
C TYR A 8 -25.88 -2.16 -10.46
N HIS A 9 -26.34 -3.36 -10.82
CA HIS A 9 -26.78 -4.34 -9.82
C HIS A 9 -25.61 -4.81 -8.94
N GLY A 10 -24.47 -5.10 -9.54
CA GLY A 10 -23.24 -5.43 -8.80
C GLY A 10 -22.80 -4.31 -7.86
N ARG A 11 -22.82 -3.05 -8.34
CA ARG A 11 -22.50 -1.87 -7.52
C ARG A 11 -23.45 -1.71 -6.33
N LEU A 12 -24.73 -1.94 -6.51
CA LEU A 12 -25.71 -1.89 -5.43
C LEU A 12 -25.42 -2.94 -4.35
N LEU A 13 -25.13 -4.17 -4.76
CA LEU A 13 -24.75 -5.25 -3.85
C LEU A 13 -23.44 -4.92 -3.11
N GLN A 14 -22.44 -4.41 -3.81
CA GLN A 14 -21.17 -4.01 -3.22
C GLN A 14 -21.34 -2.86 -2.21
N ALA A 15 -22.22 -1.90 -2.47
CA ALA A 15 -22.55 -0.81 -1.55
C ALA A 15 -23.24 -1.33 -0.27
N ASN A 16 -23.91 -2.47 -0.34
CA ASN A 16 -24.49 -3.18 0.80
C ASN A 16 -23.55 -4.24 1.40
N GLU A 17 -22.24 -4.19 1.07
CA GLU A 17 -21.21 -5.11 1.55
C GLU A 17 -21.41 -6.59 1.13
N GLN A 18 -22.30 -6.85 0.19
CA GLN A 18 -22.57 -8.18 -0.38
C GLN A 18 -21.57 -8.47 -1.53
N ASN A 19 -20.29 -8.57 -1.18
CA ASN A 19 -19.22 -8.62 -2.18
C ASN A 19 -19.23 -9.91 -3.02
N GLU A 20 -19.61 -11.05 -2.42
CA GLU A 20 -19.68 -12.34 -3.14
C GLU A 20 -20.76 -12.32 -4.23
N GLU A 21 -21.96 -11.79 -3.92
CA GLU A 21 -23.01 -11.64 -4.92
C GLU A 21 -22.66 -10.56 -5.94
N ALA A 22 -22.03 -9.46 -5.51
CA ALA A 22 -21.58 -8.40 -6.41
C ALA A 22 -20.60 -8.92 -7.48
N ILE A 23 -19.66 -9.78 -7.12
CA ILE A 23 -18.71 -10.43 -8.05
C ILE A 23 -19.45 -11.19 -9.13
N GLN A 24 -20.48 -11.97 -8.79
CA GLN A 24 -21.26 -12.74 -9.77
C GLN A 24 -21.91 -11.83 -10.83
N TRP A 25 -22.36 -10.65 -10.42
CA TRP A 25 -22.94 -9.67 -11.33
C TRP A 25 -21.90 -8.94 -12.17
N PHE A 26 -20.75 -8.59 -11.59
CA PHE A 26 -19.64 -8.01 -12.32
C PHE A 26 -19.07 -8.98 -13.35
N GLU A 27 -18.93 -10.28 -13.04
CA GLU A 27 -18.48 -11.28 -14.00
C GLU A 27 -19.45 -11.44 -15.17
N LYS A 28 -20.78 -11.34 -14.93
CA LYS A 28 -21.78 -11.31 -16.01
C LYS A 28 -21.63 -10.04 -16.84
N ALA A 29 -21.35 -8.90 -16.21
CA ALA A 29 -21.14 -7.63 -16.91
C ALA A 29 -19.89 -7.68 -17.80
N ILE A 30 -18.77 -8.23 -17.30
CA ILE A 30 -17.54 -8.45 -18.07
C ILE A 30 -17.82 -9.33 -19.30
N LYS A 31 -18.54 -10.44 -19.12
CA LYS A 31 -18.92 -11.32 -20.25
C LYS A 31 -19.86 -10.66 -21.26
N ALA A 32 -20.65 -9.69 -20.84
CA ALA A 32 -21.57 -8.95 -21.71
C ALA A 32 -20.88 -7.80 -22.46
N ASP A 33 -19.73 -7.32 -21.98
CA ASP A 33 -18.90 -6.31 -22.65
C ASP A 33 -17.96 -6.96 -23.69
N THR A 34 -18.54 -7.44 -24.78
CA THR A 34 -17.79 -8.12 -25.85
C THR A 34 -16.91 -7.18 -26.67
N SER A 35 -17.08 -5.89 -26.52
CA SER A 35 -16.27 -4.86 -27.19
C SER A 35 -15.03 -4.46 -26.42
N HIS A 36 -14.92 -4.88 -25.14
CA HIS A 36 -13.84 -4.50 -24.23
C HIS A 36 -13.69 -2.97 -24.08
N GLU A 37 -14.83 -2.24 -24.13
CA GLU A 37 -14.83 -0.79 -24.00
C GLU A 37 -14.93 -0.31 -22.54
N HIS A 38 -15.14 -1.23 -21.60
CA HIS A 38 -15.46 -0.94 -20.20
C HIS A 38 -14.50 -1.65 -19.20
N PRO A 39 -13.18 -1.40 -19.28
CA PRO A 39 -12.20 -2.04 -18.40
C PRO A 39 -12.43 -1.72 -16.91
N GLU A 40 -13.17 -0.64 -16.61
CA GLU A 40 -13.53 -0.30 -15.22
C GLU A 40 -14.32 -1.39 -14.51
N ILE A 41 -15.09 -2.24 -15.23
CA ILE A 41 -15.82 -3.37 -14.65
C ILE A 41 -14.83 -4.39 -14.06
N ILE A 42 -13.73 -4.64 -14.77
CA ILE A 42 -12.66 -5.55 -14.32
C ILE A 42 -12.02 -5.00 -13.03
N LYS A 43 -11.74 -3.68 -12.98
CA LYS A 43 -11.20 -2.99 -11.81
C LYS A 43 -12.14 -3.09 -10.61
N GLU A 44 -13.45 -2.89 -10.82
CA GLU A 44 -14.45 -3.01 -9.75
C GLU A 44 -14.56 -4.44 -9.22
N THR A 45 -14.47 -5.44 -10.11
CA THR A 45 -14.44 -6.85 -9.72
C THR A 45 -13.20 -7.17 -8.88
N SER A 46 -12.02 -6.67 -9.30
CA SER A 46 -10.79 -6.77 -8.51
C SER A 46 -10.95 -6.17 -7.10
N THR A 47 -11.60 -5.00 -7.01
CA THR A 47 -11.87 -4.35 -5.72
C THR A 47 -12.81 -5.18 -4.83
N ALA A 48 -13.78 -5.87 -5.40
CA ALA A 48 -14.66 -6.76 -4.65
C ALA A 48 -13.90 -7.97 -4.08
N TYR A 49 -12.99 -8.56 -4.87
CA TYR A 49 -12.11 -9.62 -4.38
C TYR A 49 -11.11 -9.13 -3.32
N GLU A 50 -10.58 -7.89 -3.43
CA GLU A 50 -9.76 -7.26 -2.39
C GLU A 50 -10.51 -7.19 -1.05
N LYS A 51 -11.78 -6.76 -1.06
CA LYS A 51 -12.62 -6.69 0.14
C LYS A 51 -12.84 -8.05 0.79
N LEU A 52 -12.90 -9.11 0.00
CA LEU A 52 -12.96 -10.50 0.47
C LEU A 52 -11.58 -11.07 0.86
N GLN A 53 -10.52 -10.27 0.79
CA GLN A 53 -9.13 -10.67 1.02
C GLN A 53 -8.65 -11.81 0.09
N ASN A 54 -9.34 -12.01 -1.03
CA ASN A 54 -8.87 -12.91 -2.09
C ASN A 54 -7.89 -12.17 -3.01
N TYR A 55 -6.70 -11.92 -2.47
CA TYR A 55 -5.67 -11.13 -3.16
C TYR A 55 -5.16 -11.76 -4.46
N PRO A 56 -4.98 -13.09 -4.58
CA PRO A 56 -4.56 -13.67 -5.86
C PRO A 56 -5.48 -13.30 -7.00
N GLU A 57 -6.80 -13.41 -6.80
CA GLU A 57 -7.79 -13.09 -7.82
C GLU A 57 -7.91 -11.58 -8.05
N ALA A 58 -7.84 -10.79 -6.97
CA ALA A 58 -7.81 -9.33 -7.07
C ALA A 58 -6.62 -8.84 -7.92
N ILE A 59 -5.43 -9.38 -7.71
CA ILE A 59 -4.22 -9.05 -8.48
C ILE A 59 -4.36 -9.51 -9.92
N HIS A 60 -4.86 -10.72 -10.17
CA HIS A 60 -5.08 -11.23 -11.52
C HIS A 60 -5.98 -10.30 -12.33
N LEU A 61 -7.14 -9.95 -11.80
CA LEU A 61 -8.07 -9.05 -12.46
C LEU A 61 -7.51 -7.62 -12.61
N TYR A 62 -6.76 -7.14 -11.62
CA TYR A 62 -6.17 -5.81 -11.72
C TYR A 62 -5.10 -5.73 -12.82
N LEU A 63 -4.31 -6.80 -13.00
CA LEU A 63 -3.37 -6.91 -14.10
C LEU A 63 -4.09 -6.96 -15.46
N LEU A 64 -5.21 -7.68 -15.55
CA LEU A 64 -6.04 -7.70 -16.75
C LEU A 64 -6.60 -6.31 -17.05
N TYR A 65 -7.10 -5.59 -16.04
CA TYR A 65 -7.52 -4.19 -16.19
C TYR A 65 -6.41 -3.30 -16.76
N LEU A 66 -5.18 -3.41 -16.24
CA LEU A 66 -4.05 -2.62 -16.74
C LEU A 66 -3.66 -2.96 -18.17
N ASP A 67 -3.81 -4.21 -18.59
CA ASP A 67 -3.59 -4.66 -19.96
C ASP A 67 -4.61 -4.05 -20.92
N GLU A 68 -5.89 -4.07 -20.54
CA GLU A 68 -7.00 -3.45 -21.33
C GLU A 68 -6.84 -1.93 -21.49
N LEU A 69 -6.12 -1.26 -20.59
CA LEU A 69 -5.81 0.17 -20.73
C LEU A 69 -4.82 0.47 -21.89
N ASN A 70 -4.19 -0.55 -22.48
CA ASN A 70 -3.29 -0.40 -23.65
C ASN A 70 -2.22 0.69 -23.45
N GLY A 71 -1.55 0.68 -22.30
CA GLY A 71 -0.47 1.63 -21.94
C GLY A 71 -0.95 2.98 -21.41
N LYS A 72 -2.27 3.20 -21.25
CA LYS A 72 -2.84 4.43 -20.68
C LYS A 72 -2.95 4.41 -19.16
N ALA A 73 -2.38 3.40 -18.49
CA ALA A 73 -2.39 3.30 -17.04
C ALA A 73 -1.70 4.50 -16.38
N GLU A 74 -2.39 5.11 -15.43
CA GLU A 74 -1.88 6.24 -14.65
C GLU A 74 -1.01 5.75 -13.47
N ILE A 75 -0.30 6.68 -12.85
CA ILE A 75 0.49 6.40 -11.63
C ILE A 75 -0.42 5.89 -10.51
N SER A 76 -1.62 6.42 -10.40
CA SER A 76 -2.66 5.98 -9.45
C SER A 76 -3.02 4.49 -9.64
N ASP A 77 -3.14 4.02 -10.87
CA ASP A 77 -3.43 2.61 -11.14
C ASP A 77 -2.26 1.71 -10.73
N ARG A 78 -1.03 2.12 -11.04
CA ARG A 78 0.17 1.40 -10.59
C ARG A 78 0.30 1.38 -9.08
N PHE A 79 -0.01 2.49 -8.43
CA PHE A 79 -0.02 2.57 -6.97
C PHE A 79 -0.99 1.56 -6.34
N LEU A 80 -2.21 1.44 -6.89
CA LEU A 80 -3.19 0.46 -6.40
C LEU A 80 -2.71 -0.97 -6.60
N LEU A 81 -2.07 -1.31 -7.72
CA LEU A 81 -1.46 -2.63 -7.92
C LEU A 81 -0.35 -2.91 -6.89
N GLY A 82 0.55 -1.94 -6.67
CA GLY A 82 1.59 -2.08 -5.64
C GLY A 82 1.01 -2.33 -4.26
N ARG A 83 -0.07 -1.63 -3.94
CA ARG A 83 -0.81 -1.80 -2.68
C ARG A 83 -1.48 -3.17 -2.57
N LEU A 84 -2.05 -3.70 -3.64
CA LEU A 84 -2.60 -5.07 -3.66
C LEU A 84 -1.52 -6.12 -3.37
N TYR A 85 -0.34 -6.00 -3.98
CA TYR A 85 0.77 -6.90 -3.68
C TYR A 85 1.24 -6.79 -2.22
N TYR A 86 1.34 -5.57 -1.68
CA TYR A 86 1.68 -5.36 -0.27
C TYR A 86 0.65 -6.02 0.67
N MET A 87 -0.65 -5.84 0.41
CA MET A 87 -1.72 -6.45 1.20
C MET A 87 -1.72 -7.97 1.08
N ALA A 88 -1.48 -8.51 -0.12
CA ALA A 88 -1.32 -9.94 -0.35
C ALA A 88 -0.18 -10.54 0.48
N ALA A 89 0.95 -9.84 0.56
CA ALA A 89 2.08 -10.27 1.39
C ALA A 89 1.77 -10.30 2.89
N GLY A 90 0.93 -9.36 3.37
CA GLY A 90 0.46 -9.32 4.76
C GLY A 90 -0.67 -10.31 5.07
N SER A 91 -1.21 -11.00 4.07
CA SER A 91 -2.31 -11.95 4.24
C SER A 91 -1.88 -13.21 4.99
N ASN A 92 -2.78 -13.74 5.83
CA ASN A 92 -2.58 -15.02 6.50
C ASN A 92 -2.64 -16.23 5.56
N THR A 93 -3.12 -16.05 4.32
CA THR A 93 -3.22 -17.12 3.33
C THR A 93 -1.95 -17.29 2.50
N ALA A 94 -1.06 -16.30 2.47
CA ALA A 94 0.19 -16.37 1.73
C ALA A 94 1.27 -17.15 2.51
N ASN A 95 1.91 -18.10 1.84
CA ASN A 95 3.10 -18.75 2.39
C ASN A 95 4.36 -17.86 2.26
N GLU A 96 5.47 -18.25 2.89
CA GLU A 96 6.69 -17.43 2.93
C GLU A 96 7.30 -17.13 1.55
N LEU A 97 7.19 -18.05 0.60
CA LEU A 97 7.67 -17.85 -0.76
C LEU A 97 6.79 -16.82 -1.51
N GLU A 98 5.48 -16.93 -1.36
CA GLU A 98 4.51 -15.99 -1.92
C GLU A 98 4.68 -14.60 -1.32
N LYS A 99 4.84 -14.49 0.01
CA LYS A 99 5.10 -13.23 0.70
C LYS A 99 6.32 -12.52 0.11
N LYS A 100 7.44 -13.23 -0.01
CA LYS A 100 8.67 -12.69 -0.61
C LYS A 100 8.45 -12.23 -2.06
N SER A 101 7.72 -13.01 -2.85
CA SER A 101 7.39 -12.67 -4.23
C SER A 101 6.51 -11.40 -4.30
N TYR A 102 5.49 -11.33 -3.46
CA TYR A 102 4.58 -10.17 -3.41
C TYR A 102 5.31 -8.90 -2.94
N LEU A 103 6.13 -8.98 -1.89
CA LEU A 103 6.92 -7.84 -1.42
C LEU A 103 7.89 -7.33 -2.48
N LYS A 104 8.56 -8.25 -3.19
CA LYS A 104 9.43 -7.87 -4.30
C LYS A 104 8.68 -7.10 -5.38
N LYS A 105 7.52 -7.59 -5.82
CA LYS A 105 6.68 -6.92 -6.83
C LYS A 105 6.15 -5.58 -6.35
N ALA A 106 5.73 -5.49 -5.09
CA ALA A 106 5.31 -4.23 -4.49
C ALA A 106 6.45 -3.19 -4.49
N ASP A 107 7.66 -3.58 -4.04
CA ASP A 107 8.81 -2.66 -4.03
C ASP A 107 9.21 -2.20 -5.43
N GLU A 108 9.21 -3.09 -6.43
CA GLU A 108 9.49 -2.75 -7.84
C GLU A 108 8.51 -1.69 -8.36
N ILE A 109 7.21 -1.84 -8.09
CA ILE A 109 6.18 -0.87 -8.49
C ILE A 109 6.37 0.47 -7.77
N PHE A 110 6.57 0.46 -6.46
CA PHE A 110 6.78 1.70 -5.71
C PHE A 110 8.12 2.38 -6.04
N ALA A 111 9.14 1.60 -6.44
CA ALA A 111 10.38 2.13 -6.98
C ALA A 111 10.15 2.89 -8.29
N GLU A 112 9.36 2.32 -9.21
CA GLU A 112 8.97 2.99 -10.46
C GLU A 112 8.22 4.31 -10.15
N ILE A 113 7.28 4.29 -9.21
CA ILE A 113 6.53 5.49 -8.80
C ILE A 113 7.47 6.56 -8.24
N SER A 114 8.41 6.20 -7.35
CA SER A 114 9.36 7.15 -6.77
C SER A 114 10.30 7.76 -7.83
N GLN A 115 10.60 7.04 -8.91
CA GLN A 115 11.39 7.56 -10.03
C GLN A 115 10.59 8.50 -10.94
N ARG A 116 9.32 8.20 -11.18
CA ARG A 116 8.43 9.02 -12.04
C ARG A 116 7.99 10.31 -11.38
N VAL A 117 7.80 10.31 -10.06
CA VAL A 117 7.35 11.46 -9.27
C VAL A 117 8.22 11.63 -8.03
N PRO A 118 9.51 12.00 -8.20
CA PRO A 118 10.49 12.02 -7.11
C PRO A 118 10.14 13.01 -5.99
N ASP A 119 9.35 14.03 -6.27
CA ASP A 119 8.92 15.03 -5.29
C ASP A 119 7.65 14.59 -4.49
N ASN A 120 7.16 13.37 -4.76
CA ASN A 120 6.02 12.80 -4.04
C ASN A 120 6.50 11.73 -3.06
N TYR A 121 6.18 11.92 -1.78
CA TYR A 121 6.59 10.99 -0.71
C TYR A 121 5.98 9.58 -0.85
N LEU A 122 4.85 9.41 -1.55
CA LEU A 122 4.09 8.15 -1.56
C LEU A 122 4.90 6.95 -2.06
N GLY A 123 5.69 7.12 -3.15
CA GLY A 123 6.53 6.03 -3.66
C GLY A 123 7.55 5.58 -2.62
N TYR A 124 8.25 6.51 -2.00
CA TYR A 124 9.23 6.21 -0.94
C TYR A 124 8.58 5.62 0.31
N PHE A 125 7.47 6.19 0.75
CA PHE A 125 6.76 5.75 1.94
C PHE A 125 6.27 4.29 1.82
N TRP A 126 5.71 3.92 0.67
CA TRP A 126 5.26 2.55 0.45
C TRP A 126 6.42 1.58 0.19
N ARG A 127 7.52 2.04 -0.39
CA ARG A 127 8.77 1.26 -0.41
C ARG A 127 9.27 0.98 1.00
N ALA A 128 9.25 2.00 1.87
CA ALA A 128 9.64 1.84 3.27
C ALA A 128 8.80 0.78 3.97
N ARG A 129 7.47 0.86 3.89
CA ARG A 129 6.56 -0.15 4.45
C ARG A 129 6.82 -1.55 3.91
N THR A 130 7.02 -1.67 2.59
CA THR A 130 7.29 -2.95 1.93
C THR A 130 8.59 -3.57 2.42
N ASN A 131 9.64 -2.76 2.52
CA ASN A 131 10.95 -3.21 3.00
C ASN A 131 10.97 -3.44 4.52
N ALA A 132 10.18 -2.71 5.31
CA ALA A 132 10.00 -3.00 6.73
C ALA A 132 9.28 -4.35 6.96
N MET A 133 8.32 -4.70 6.10
CA MET A 133 7.68 -6.02 6.15
C MET A 133 8.63 -7.14 5.71
N ALA A 134 9.53 -6.89 4.77
CA ALA A 134 10.54 -7.85 4.31
C ALA A 134 11.64 -8.10 5.36
N ASP A 135 11.99 -7.07 6.15
CA ASP A 135 12.95 -7.09 7.25
C ASP A 135 12.23 -6.76 8.56
N SER A 136 11.32 -7.65 8.99
CA SER A 136 10.41 -7.42 10.12
C SER A 136 11.12 -7.13 11.44
N GLU A 137 12.32 -7.70 11.64
CA GLU A 137 13.16 -7.44 12.81
C GLU A 137 14.02 -6.17 12.67
N SER A 138 13.97 -5.50 11.52
CA SER A 138 14.77 -4.30 11.18
C SER A 138 16.28 -4.50 11.36
N THR A 139 16.74 -5.74 11.24
CA THR A 139 18.16 -6.11 11.46
C THR A 139 19.06 -5.67 10.32
N GLU A 140 18.57 -5.69 9.08
CA GLU A 140 19.29 -5.21 7.90
C GLU A 140 19.09 -3.71 7.68
N GLY A 141 17.93 -3.19 8.08
CA GLY A 141 17.55 -1.78 7.92
C GLY A 141 17.14 -1.44 6.50
N LEU A 142 16.53 -2.40 5.80
CA LEU A 142 16.12 -2.25 4.39
C LEU A 142 15.18 -1.07 4.16
N ALA A 143 14.33 -0.75 5.12
CA ALA A 143 13.36 0.33 5.02
C ALA A 143 13.95 1.72 5.32
N LYS A 144 15.09 1.79 6.02
CA LYS A 144 15.67 3.05 6.51
C LYS A 144 15.80 4.13 5.43
N PRO A 145 16.47 3.90 4.28
CA PRO A 145 16.69 4.96 3.29
C PRO A 145 15.38 5.49 2.70
N TYR A 146 14.35 4.66 2.66
CA TYR A 146 13.05 5.04 2.10
C TYR A 146 12.22 5.83 3.11
N TYR A 147 12.26 5.47 4.41
CA TYR A 147 11.64 6.29 5.46
C TYR A 147 12.33 7.65 5.58
N GLU A 148 13.65 7.73 5.49
CA GLU A 148 14.39 9.00 5.45
C GLU A 148 13.96 9.88 4.27
N SER A 149 13.85 9.29 3.07
CA SER A 149 13.41 10.02 1.87
C SER A 149 11.96 10.50 1.98
N ALA A 150 11.06 9.63 2.48
CA ALA A 150 9.66 9.99 2.68
C ALA A 150 9.50 11.09 3.73
N LEU A 151 10.23 10.99 4.84
CA LEU A 151 10.21 11.98 5.92
C LEU A 151 10.68 13.35 5.44
N ALA A 152 11.81 13.39 4.72
CA ALA A 152 12.34 14.64 4.16
C ALA A 152 11.31 15.34 3.26
N LEU A 153 10.56 14.60 2.44
CA LEU A 153 9.51 15.16 1.58
C LEU A 153 8.26 15.58 2.38
N LEU A 154 7.89 14.82 3.40
CA LEU A 154 6.76 15.16 4.27
C LEU A 154 7.03 16.45 5.06
N GLU A 155 8.23 16.62 5.60
CA GLU A 155 8.63 17.80 6.37
C GLU A 155 8.60 19.11 5.54
N THR A 156 8.64 19.02 4.19
CA THR A 156 8.49 20.22 3.33
C THR A 156 7.05 20.68 3.16
N LYS A 157 6.06 19.89 3.57
CA LYS A 157 4.64 20.15 3.33
C LYS A 157 3.98 20.70 4.60
N ALA A 158 3.36 21.89 4.49
CA ALA A 158 2.69 22.52 5.63
C ALA A 158 1.47 21.72 6.16
N ASP A 159 0.84 20.92 5.30
CA ASP A 159 -0.34 20.09 5.58
C ASP A 159 -0.02 18.60 5.68
N ALA A 160 1.26 18.25 5.88
CA ALA A 160 1.66 16.85 6.01
C ALA A 160 0.94 16.14 7.16
N SER A 161 0.51 14.93 6.90
CA SER A 161 -0.13 14.10 7.93
C SER A 161 0.86 13.78 9.05
N LYS A 162 0.54 14.23 10.26
CA LYS A 162 1.34 13.92 11.46
C LYS A 162 1.52 12.42 11.67
N SER A 163 0.51 11.61 11.36
CA SER A 163 0.59 10.16 11.52
C SER A 163 1.65 9.53 10.61
N LEU A 164 1.81 10.03 9.38
CA LEU A 164 2.83 9.54 8.46
C LEU A 164 4.24 9.93 8.92
N ILE A 165 4.40 11.16 9.42
CA ILE A 165 5.67 11.63 10.00
C ILE A 165 6.03 10.78 11.21
N ILE A 166 5.09 10.57 12.13
CA ILE A 166 5.28 9.73 13.33
C ILE A 166 5.66 8.29 12.95
N GLU A 167 5.05 7.73 11.89
CA GLU A 167 5.43 6.38 11.42
C GLU A 167 6.89 6.35 10.94
N CYS A 168 7.32 7.32 10.13
CA CYS A 168 8.70 7.41 9.67
C CYS A 168 9.68 7.55 10.84
N GLU A 169 9.41 8.48 11.75
CA GLU A 169 10.26 8.74 12.91
C GLU A 169 10.29 7.55 13.88
N SER A 170 9.17 6.84 14.06
CA SER A 170 9.10 5.64 14.91
C SER A 170 9.99 4.53 14.37
N TYR A 171 9.94 4.27 13.06
CA TYR A 171 10.83 3.28 12.44
C TYR A 171 12.30 3.67 12.62
N LEU A 172 12.65 4.92 12.33
CA LEU A 172 14.03 5.41 12.42
C LEU A 172 14.53 5.39 13.90
N GLY A 173 13.69 5.80 14.84
CA GLY A 173 14.00 5.73 16.28
C GLY A 173 14.28 4.30 16.73
N TYR A 174 13.45 3.35 16.32
CA TYR A 174 13.64 1.92 16.62
C TYR A 174 14.87 1.35 15.93
N TYR A 175 15.10 1.65 14.65
CA TYR A 175 16.30 1.23 13.91
C TYR A 175 17.58 1.64 14.62
N TYR A 176 17.72 2.91 15.02
CA TYR A 176 18.91 3.41 15.71
C TYR A 176 19.06 2.79 17.10
N PHE A 177 17.97 2.50 17.80
CA PHE A 177 18.00 1.72 19.03
C PHE A 177 18.64 0.34 18.83
N LEU A 178 18.21 -0.41 17.80
CA LEU A 178 18.77 -1.72 17.46
C LEU A 178 20.27 -1.65 17.11
N LYS A 179 20.68 -0.55 16.47
CA LYS A 179 22.09 -0.30 16.14
C LYS A 179 22.89 0.22 17.32
N LYS A 180 22.27 0.36 18.51
CA LYS A 180 22.86 0.91 19.75
C LYS A 180 23.31 2.37 19.62
N ASP A 181 22.82 3.08 18.64
CA ASP A 181 22.97 4.53 18.50
C ASP A 181 21.83 5.23 19.24
N TYR A 182 21.95 5.21 20.57
CA TYR A 182 20.91 5.71 21.46
C TYR A 182 20.70 7.22 21.34
N GLU A 183 21.74 7.96 20.99
CA GLU A 183 21.63 9.42 20.80
C GLU A 183 20.76 9.74 19.57
N GLN A 184 20.98 9.08 18.44
CA GLN A 184 20.12 9.23 17.30
C GLN A 184 18.70 8.71 17.56
N SER A 185 18.56 7.59 18.23
CA SER A 185 17.26 7.07 18.64
C SER A 185 16.46 8.10 19.42
N LYS A 186 17.07 8.74 20.44
CA LYS A 186 16.44 9.81 21.23
C LYS A 186 15.99 11.01 20.39
N VAL A 187 16.76 11.38 19.35
CA VAL A 187 16.39 12.48 18.46
C VAL A 187 15.02 12.22 17.83
N TYR A 188 14.81 11.03 17.25
CA TYR A 188 13.55 10.69 16.60
C TYR A 188 12.38 10.59 17.59
N TRP A 189 12.58 9.95 18.74
CA TRP A 189 11.51 9.85 19.74
C TRP A 189 11.11 11.21 20.31
N ASN A 190 12.06 12.14 20.48
CA ASN A 190 11.75 13.50 20.91
C ASN A 190 11.01 14.30 19.84
N LYS A 191 11.32 14.13 18.55
CA LYS A 191 10.56 14.74 17.46
C LYS A 191 9.10 14.29 17.47
N ILE A 192 8.83 13.00 17.71
CA ILE A 192 7.48 12.49 17.88
C ILE A 192 6.75 13.22 19.01
N LEU A 193 7.39 13.42 20.17
CA LEU A 193 6.78 14.14 21.30
C LEU A 193 6.56 15.63 21.03
N GLN A 194 7.27 16.24 20.09
CA GLN A 194 6.99 17.60 19.62
C GLN A 194 5.70 17.66 18.80
N LEU A 195 5.39 16.62 18.03
CA LEU A 195 4.17 16.52 17.21
C LEU A 195 2.95 16.03 17.99
N ASP A 196 3.20 15.08 18.90
CA ASP A 196 2.22 14.43 19.76
C ASP A 196 2.80 14.23 21.19
N PRO A 197 2.65 15.23 22.10
CA PRO A 197 3.17 15.17 23.45
C PRO A 197 2.65 14.00 24.30
N GLU A 198 1.51 13.42 23.92
CA GLU A 198 0.89 12.30 24.61
C GLU A 198 1.24 10.94 24.01
N ASN A 199 2.13 10.88 23.03
CA ASN A 199 2.52 9.63 22.37
C ASN A 199 3.14 8.63 23.36
N VAL A 200 2.38 7.57 23.63
CA VAL A 200 2.74 6.55 24.63
C VAL A 200 4.00 5.79 24.23
N ILE A 201 4.13 5.46 22.93
CA ILE A 201 5.26 4.67 22.43
C ILE A 201 6.56 5.47 22.57
N ALA A 202 6.55 6.73 22.15
CA ALA A 202 7.74 7.59 22.30
C ALA A 202 8.15 7.81 23.76
N LYS A 203 7.17 8.03 24.67
CA LYS A 203 7.44 8.11 26.10
C LYS A 203 8.06 6.84 26.67
N GLN A 204 7.58 5.67 26.24
CA GLN A 204 8.13 4.38 26.68
C GLN A 204 9.52 4.14 26.10
N ALA A 205 9.74 4.42 24.84
CA ALA A 205 11.04 4.27 24.19
C ALA A 205 12.12 5.11 24.88
N LEU A 206 11.83 6.38 25.17
CA LEU A 206 12.76 7.27 25.85
C LEU A 206 13.09 6.86 27.30
N ARG A 207 12.19 6.15 27.99
CA ARG A 207 12.48 5.60 29.32
C ARG A 207 13.42 4.39 29.29
N GLY A 208 13.47 3.70 28.15
CA GLY A 208 14.33 2.53 27.94
C GLY A 208 15.71 2.86 27.36
N LEU A 209 15.97 4.12 27.01
CA LEU A 209 17.23 4.65 26.46
C LEU A 209 18.06 5.37 27.53
#